data_61edf57733aa6c2f96288732649cebdb
#
_entry.id   61edf57733aa6c2f96288732649cebdb
#
_cell.length_a   1.000
_cell.length_b   1.000
_cell.length_c   1.000
_cell.angle_alpha   90.00
_cell.angle_beta   90.00
_cell.angle_gamma   90.00
#
_symmetry.space_group_name_H-M   'P 1'
#
loop_
_entity.id
_entity.type
_entity.pdbx_description
1 polymer ?
#
loop_
_entity_poly.entity_id
_entity_poly.type
_entity_poly.pdbx_seq_one_letter_code
_entity_poly.pdbx_strand_id
1 'polypeptide(L)'
;MTTQNETHDPIMNKKNFIISIAIMGGLFFTFGFVSWVNAILIPYFRISCELTHFQSYLVTFAFYIAYFVMAIPASMLLNKFGFKKGMMYGLWAMALGALLFVPAASTRTYGLFLTGLFTLGTGLAILQTAANPYVTIIGPIESAARRISIMGLCNKFAGIISPLIFAALVLRTTDNELFAQLNQNL
;
A
#
# COMPACT_ATOMS: atom_id res chain seq x y z
N MET A 1 25.58 -44.24 17.30
CA MET A 1 25.33 -43.05 18.14
C MET A 1 25.82 -41.86 17.36
N THR A 2 24.96 -41.27 16.56
CA THR A 2 25.23 -40.08 15.78
C THR A 2 24.61 -38.91 16.54
N THR A 3 25.48 -38.10 17.17
CA THR A 3 25.12 -36.84 17.79
C THR A 3 24.50 -35.92 16.76
N GLN A 4 23.20 -35.70 16.87
CA GLN A 4 22.53 -34.61 16.18
C GLN A 4 23.14 -33.28 16.66
N ASN A 5 23.89 -32.68 15.77
CA ASN A 5 24.35 -31.31 15.93
C ASN A 5 23.10 -30.42 15.79
N GLU A 6 22.49 -30.07 16.92
CA GLU A 6 21.47 -29.04 16.98
C GLU A 6 22.13 -27.74 16.50
N THR A 7 21.92 -27.40 15.23
CA THR A 7 22.23 -26.08 14.71
C THR A 7 21.34 -25.11 15.47
N HIS A 8 21.93 -24.52 16.49
CA HIS A 8 21.38 -23.43 17.26
C HIS A 8 21.22 -22.25 16.31
N ASP A 9 20.05 -22.17 15.66
CA ASP A 9 19.65 -20.96 14.95
C ASP A 9 19.81 -19.81 15.93
N PRO A 10 20.51 -18.73 15.55
CA PRO A 10 20.70 -17.59 16.45
C PRO A 10 19.32 -16.99 16.69
N ILE A 11 18.73 -17.37 17.83
CA ILE A 11 17.45 -16.82 18.29
C ILE A 11 17.62 -15.30 18.32
N MET A 12 17.03 -14.65 17.34
CA MET A 12 17.06 -13.20 17.22
C MET A 12 16.65 -12.62 18.59
N ASN A 13 17.46 -11.74 19.15
CA ASN A 13 17.19 -11.16 20.46
C ASN A 13 15.72 -10.72 20.52
N LYS A 14 15.00 -11.09 21.58
CA LYS A 14 13.56 -10.81 21.77
C LYS A 14 13.18 -9.37 21.44
N LYS A 15 14.05 -8.40 21.77
CA LYS A 15 13.88 -6.98 21.43
C LYS A 15 13.90 -6.76 19.92
N ASN A 16 14.86 -7.35 19.22
CA ASN A 16 14.98 -7.22 17.75
C ASN A 16 13.81 -7.90 17.02
N PHE A 17 13.34 -9.02 17.55
CA PHE A 17 12.15 -9.71 17.01
C PHE A 17 10.89 -8.83 17.11
N ILE A 18 10.64 -8.23 18.29
CA ILE A 18 9.49 -7.34 18.50
C ILE A 18 9.58 -6.11 17.58
N ILE A 19 10.76 -5.50 17.45
CA ILE A 19 10.97 -4.35 16.57
C ILE A 19 10.69 -4.75 15.12
N SER A 20 11.17 -5.89 14.66
CA SER A 20 10.94 -6.37 13.29
C SER A 20 9.46 -6.61 13.02
N ILE A 21 8.73 -7.23 13.96
CA ILE A 21 7.28 -7.44 13.84
C ILE A 21 6.53 -6.10 13.82
N ALA A 22 6.92 -5.13 14.65
CA ALA A 22 6.32 -3.80 14.66
C ALA A 22 6.53 -3.06 13.33
N ILE A 23 7.76 -3.10 12.79
CA ILE A 23 8.06 -2.50 11.47
C ILE A 23 7.23 -3.17 10.37
N MET A 24 7.14 -4.50 10.38
CA MET A 24 6.32 -5.23 9.40
C MET A 24 4.83 -4.90 9.55
N GLY A 25 4.33 -4.79 10.78
CA GLY A 25 2.95 -4.33 11.06
C GLY A 25 2.68 -2.94 10.48
N GLY A 26 3.63 -2.01 10.66
CA GLY A 26 3.57 -0.67 10.06
C GLY A 26 3.56 -0.69 8.53
N LEU A 27 4.38 -1.54 7.90
CA LEU A 27 4.37 -1.74 6.46
C LEU A 27 3.03 -2.29 5.96
N PHE A 28 2.48 -3.32 6.64
CA PHE A 28 1.17 -3.88 6.29
C PHE A 28 0.03 -2.89 6.49
N PHE A 29 0.11 -2.07 7.52
CA PHE A 29 -0.81 -0.95 7.72
C PHE A 29 -0.69 0.06 6.57
N THR A 30 0.52 0.47 6.21
CA THR A 30 0.76 1.48 5.15
C THR A 30 0.21 1.01 3.80
N PHE A 31 0.53 -0.20 3.36
CA PHE A 31 0.01 -0.66 2.08
C PHE A 31 -1.50 -0.97 2.12
N GLY A 32 -2.02 -1.41 3.26
CA GLY A 32 -3.46 -1.50 3.48
C GLY A 32 -4.12 -0.13 3.35
N PHE A 33 -3.60 0.88 4.04
CA PHE A 33 -4.11 2.25 3.99
C PHE A 33 -4.14 2.79 2.55
N VAL A 34 -3.02 2.69 1.83
CA VAL A 34 -2.92 3.15 0.44
C VAL A 34 -3.90 2.42 -0.48
N SER A 35 -4.04 1.09 -0.34
CA SER A 35 -4.97 0.31 -1.15
C SER A 35 -6.43 0.72 -0.91
N TRP A 36 -6.82 0.93 0.34
CA TRP A 36 -8.18 1.30 0.69
C TRP A 36 -8.51 2.75 0.33
N VAL A 37 -7.56 3.69 0.53
CA VAL A 37 -7.71 5.08 0.04
C VAL A 37 -7.89 5.09 -1.47
N ASN A 38 -7.08 4.30 -2.20
CA ASN A 38 -7.20 4.21 -3.65
C ASN A 38 -8.59 3.72 -4.10
N ALA A 39 -9.14 2.71 -3.41
CA ALA A 39 -10.49 2.21 -3.70
C ALA A 39 -11.59 3.28 -3.52
N ILE A 40 -11.42 4.18 -2.54
CA ILE A 40 -12.34 5.29 -2.29
C ILE A 40 -12.16 6.42 -3.32
N LEU A 41 -10.92 6.68 -3.73
CA LEU A 41 -10.61 7.73 -4.69
C LEU A 41 -11.16 7.45 -6.09
N ILE A 42 -11.27 6.18 -6.52
CA ILE A 42 -11.76 5.81 -7.85
C ILE A 42 -13.14 6.44 -8.16
N PRO A 43 -14.20 6.25 -7.35
CA PRO A 43 -15.48 6.90 -7.61
C PRO A 43 -15.42 8.43 -7.52
N TYR A 44 -14.58 8.99 -6.62
CA TYR A 44 -14.41 10.43 -6.51
C TYR A 44 -13.83 11.05 -7.79
N PHE A 45 -12.80 10.42 -8.37
CA PHE A 45 -12.23 10.88 -9.64
C PHE A 45 -13.19 10.76 -10.82
N ARG A 46 -14.04 9.75 -10.81
CA ARG A 46 -15.08 9.62 -11.81
C ARG A 46 -15.98 10.86 -11.86
N ILE A 47 -16.37 11.38 -10.70
CA ILE A 47 -17.23 12.57 -10.60
C ILE A 47 -16.43 13.83 -10.94
N SER A 48 -15.23 14.00 -10.36
CA SER A 48 -14.42 15.21 -10.50
C SER A 48 -13.85 15.45 -11.90
N CYS A 49 -13.61 14.36 -12.67
CA CYS A 49 -13.07 14.43 -14.02
C CYS A 49 -14.12 14.10 -15.11
N GLU A 50 -15.41 14.00 -14.74
CA GLU A 50 -16.52 13.67 -15.67
C GLU A 50 -16.22 12.44 -16.53
N LEU A 51 -15.61 11.41 -15.92
CA LEU A 51 -15.17 10.23 -16.63
C LEU A 51 -16.37 9.39 -17.12
N THR A 52 -16.27 8.89 -18.34
CA THR A 52 -17.21 7.88 -18.85
C THR A 52 -17.12 6.59 -18.03
N HIS A 53 -18.15 5.75 -18.10
CA HIS A 53 -18.14 4.43 -17.45
C HIS A 53 -16.91 3.59 -17.84
N PHE A 54 -16.54 3.61 -19.11
CA PHE A 54 -15.38 2.89 -19.64
C PHE A 54 -14.06 3.41 -19.03
N GLN A 55 -13.87 4.72 -18.96
CA GLN A 55 -12.69 5.33 -18.35
C GLN A 55 -12.58 5.02 -16.86
N SER A 56 -13.70 4.94 -16.14
CA SER A 56 -13.73 4.52 -14.74
C SER A 56 -13.23 3.08 -14.53
N TYR A 57 -13.58 2.17 -15.43
CA TYR A 57 -13.06 0.80 -15.39
C TYR A 57 -11.57 0.74 -15.73
N LEU A 58 -11.09 1.58 -16.65
CA LEU A 58 -9.64 1.69 -16.93
C LEU A 58 -8.84 2.18 -15.74
N VAL A 59 -9.40 3.05 -14.90
CA VAL A 59 -8.75 3.48 -13.63
C VAL A 59 -8.50 2.28 -12.72
N THR A 60 -9.52 1.49 -12.48
CA THR A 60 -9.41 0.26 -11.69
C THR A 60 -8.45 -0.74 -12.34
N PHE A 61 -8.56 -0.92 -13.66
CA PHE A 61 -7.72 -1.82 -14.43
C PHE A 61 -6.24 -1.41 -14.37
N ALA A 62 -5.91 -0.11 -14.50
CA ALA A 62 -4.54 0.38 -14.44
C ALA A 62 -3.84 0.05 -13.11
N PHE A 63 -4.59 0.07 -12.02
CA PHE A 63 -4.06 -0.31 -10.71
C PHE A 63 -3.81 -1.81 -10.61
N TYR A 64 -4.79 -2.64 -10.98
CA TYR A 64 -4.68 -4.08 -10.84
C TYR A 64 -3.79 -4.76 -11.89
N ILE A 65 -3.72 -4.21 -13.12
CA ILE A 65 -2.81 -4.74 -14.15
C ILE A 65 -1.34 -4.61 -13.72
N ALA A 66 -1.00 -3.61 -12.90
CA ALA A 66 0.33 -3.48 -12.35
C ALA A 66 0.75 -4.72 -11.53
N TYR A 67 -0.16 -5.34 -10.79
CA TYR A 67 0.13 -6.58 -10.05
C TYR A 67 0.44 -7.74 -10.99
N PHE A 68 -0.31 -7.87 -12.08
CA PHE A 68 -0.06 -8.91 -13.08
C PHE A 68 1.28 -8.71 -13.78
N VAL A 69 1.54 -7.50 -14.26
CA VAL A 69 2.79 -7.16 -14.96
C VAL A 69 4.00 -7.31 -14.04
N MET A 70 3.87 -6.92 -12.77
CA MET A 70 4.96 -6.97 -11.80
C MET A 70 5.15 -8.32 -11.11
N ALA A 71 4.29 -9.31 -11.34
CA ALA A 71 4.39 -10.62 -10.69
C ALA A 71 5.76 -11.28 -10.90
N ILE A 72 6.27 -11.31 -12.14
CA ILE A 72 7.57 -11.89 -12.48
C ILE A 72 8.72 -10.89 -12.15
N PRO A 73 8.70 -9.62 -12.61
CA PRO A 73 9.77 -8.66 -12.29
C PRO A 73 10.00 -8.46 -10.80
N ALA A 74 8.94 -8.42 -9.97
CA ALA A 74 9.08 -8.29 -8.53
C ALA A 74 9.86 -9.47 -7.93
N SER A 75 9.55 -10.71 -8.33
CA SER A 75 10.27 -11.89 -7.89
C SER A 75 11.75 -11.85 -8.31
N MET A 76 12.05 -11.46 -9.55
CA MET A 76 13.43 -11.30 -10.03
C MET A 76 14.18 -10.22 -9.26
N LEU A 77 13.52 -9.11 -8.94
CA LEU A 77 14.08 -8.03 -8.13
C LEU A 77 14.48 -8.53 -6.74
N LEU A 78 13.58 -9.32 -6.11
CA LEU A 78 13.81 -9.87 -4.78
C LEU A 78 14.94 -10.90 -4.76
N ASN A 79 15.03 -11.75 -5.77
CA ASN A 79 16.11 -12.72 -5.91
C ASN A 79 17.48 -12.04 -6.06
N LYS A 80 17.52 -10.88 -6.73
CA LYS A 80 18.77 -10.13 -6.97
C LYS A 80 19.18 -9.26 -5.78
N PHE A 81 18.24 -8.58 -5.13
CA PHE A 81 18.53 -7.55 -4.13
C PHE A 81 18.12 -7.93 -2.70
N GLY A 82 17.37 -9.01 -2.54
CA GLY A 82 16.85 -9.49 -1.26
C GLY A 82 15.63 -8.70 -0.76
N PHE A 83 15.00 -9.23 0.29
CA PHE A 83 13.72 -8.71 0.81
C PHE A 83 13.79 -7.26 1.29
N LYS A 84 14.84 -6.88 2.04
CA LYS A 84 14.97 -5.51 2.60
C LYS A 84 15.02 -4.44 1.50
N LYS A 85 15.88 -4.64 0.49
CA LYS A 85 15.99 -3.71 -0.64
C LYS A 85 14.74 -3.76 -1.50
N GLY A 86 14.14 -4.93 -1.69
CA GLY A 86 12.88 -5.07 -2.39
C GLY A 86 11.75 -4.26 -1.75
N MET A 87 11.59 -4.33 -0.43
CA MET A 87 10.62 -3.50 0.31
C MET A 87 10.90 -2.00 0.16
N MET A 88 12.18 -1.60 0.20
CA MET A 88 12.58 -0.21 -0.02
C MET A 88 12.20 0.27 -1.42
N TYR A 89 12.49 -0.50 -2.47
CA TYR A 89 12.10 -0.16 -3.85
C TYR A 89 10.58 -0.10 -4.02
N GLY A 90 9.83 -1.01 -3.39
CA GLY A 90 8.37 -0.97 -3.38
C GLY A 90 7.84 0.32 -2.75
N LEU A 91 8.37 0.74 -1.60
CA LEU A 91 7.99 2.00 -0.95
C LEU A 91 8.35 3.22 -1.81
N TRP A 92 9.52 3.24 -2.44
CA TRP A 92 9.92 4.32 -3.34
C TRP A 92 8.98 4.42 -4.55
N ALA A 93 8.64 3.30 -5.17
CA ALA A 93 7.69 3.29 -6.29
C ALA A 93 6.30 3.75 -5.83
N MET A 94 5.83 3.35 -4.63
CA MET A 94 4.57 3.86 -4.08
C MET A 94 4.61 5.37 -3.85
N ALA A 95 5.71 5.89 -3.28
CA ALA A 95 5.88 7.32 -3.05
C ALA A 95 5.88 8.12 -4.37
N LEU A 96 6.57 7.62 -5.40
CA LEU A 96 6.57 8.23 -6.73
C LEU A 96 5.17 8.21 -7.35
N GLY A 97 4.45 7.07 -7.25
CA GLY A 97 3.07 6.97 -7.72
C GLY A 97 2.14 7.96 -7.03
N ALA A 98 2.28 8.11 -5.70
CA ALA A 98 1.50 9.08 -4.92
C ALA A 98 1.84 10.54 -5.31
N LEU A 99 3.11 10.86 -5.55
CA LEU A 99 3.52 12.19 -5.99
C LEU A 99 2.97 12.54 -7.39
N LEU A 100 2.80 11.57 -8.28
CA LEU A 100 2.21 11.79 -9.60
C LEU A 100 0.74 12.23 -9.53
N PHE A 101 0.03 11.95 -8.44
CA PHE A 101 -1.34 12.44 -8.27
C PHE A 101 -1.42 13.96 -8.10
N VAL A 102 -0.39 14.60 -7.56
CA VAL A 102 -0.37 16.05 -7.36
C VAL A 102 -0.49 16.81 -8.71
N PRO A 103 0.43 16.59 -9.69
CA PRO A 103 0.28 17.21 -11.00
C PRO A 103 -0.94 16.66 -11.78
N ALA A 104 -1.32 15.40 -11.60
CA ALA A 104 -2.50 14.83 -12.23
C ALA A 104 -3.79 15.56 -11.81
N ALA A 105 -3.91 15.88 -10.52
CA ALA A 105 -5.04 16.62 -9.97
C ALA A 105 -5.05 18.09 -10.45
N SER A 106 -3.88 18.77 -10.45
CA SER A 106 -3.77 20.17 -10.87
C SER A 106 -4.02 20.38 -12.36
N THR A 107 -3.55 19.47 -13.19
CA THR A 107 -3.74 19.51 -14.66
C THR A 107 -5.01 18.81 -15.15
N ARG A 108 -5.73 18.13 -14.26
CA ARG A 108 -6.88 17.27 -14.59
C ARG A 108 -6.60 16.30 -15.75
N THR A 109 -5.36 15.84 -15.85
CA THR A 109 -4.91 14.98 -16.96
C THR A 109 -5.10 13.51 -16.62
N TYR A 110 -6.08 12.87 -17.29
CA TYR A 110 -6.43 11.47 -17.09
C TYR A 110 -5.25 10.50 -17.27
N GLY A 111 -4.40 10.71 -18.28
CA GLY A 111 -3.22 9.87 -18.52
C GLY A 111 -2.19 9.89 -17.39
N LEU A 112 -1.93 11.07 -16.79
CA LEU A 112 -1.06 11.20 -15.62
C LEU A 112 -1.64 10.46 -14.42
N PHE A 113 -2.96 10.50 -14.27
CA PHE A 113 -3.65 9.80 -13.21
C PHE A 113 -3.50 8.28 -13.33
N LEU A 114 -3.72 7.72 -14.54
CA LEU A 114 -3.51 6.29 -14.82
C LEU A 114 -2.06 5.87 -14.56
N THR A 115 -1.10 6.69 -14.97
CA THR A 115 0.34 6.43 -14.74
C THR A 115 0.66 6.42 -13.25
N GLY A 116 0.11 7.35 -12.48
CA GLY A 116 0.24 7.37 -11.02
C GLY A 116 -0.31 6.10 -10.37
N LEU A 117 -1.50 5.65 -10.78
CA LEU A 117 -2.12 4.42 -10.30
C LEU A 117 -1.30 3.17 -10.64
N PHE A 118 -0.82 3.07 -11.87
CA PHE A 118 0.02 1.96 -12.30
C PHE A 118 1.33 1.91 -11.51
N THR A 119 1.98 3.07 -11.32
CA THR A 119 3.23 3.18 -10.55
C THR A 119 3.01 2.82 -9.09
N LEU A 120 1.92 3.28 -8.50
CA LEU A 120 1.53 2.97 -7.13
C LEU A 120 1.22 1.47 -6.95
N GLY A 121 0.46 0.89 -7.89
CA GLY A 121 0.18 -0.55 -7.94
C GLY A 121 1.46 -1.40 -8.11
N THR A 122 2.40 -0.94 -8.93
CA THR A 122 3.74 -1.54 -9.08
C THR A 122 4.48 -1.57 -7.75
N GLY A 123 4.52 -0.46 -7.02
CA GLY A 123 5.15 -0.38 -5.70
C GLY A 123 4.51 -1.32 -4.69
N LEU A 124 3.18 -1.39 -4.67
CA LEU A 124 2.42 -2.30 -3.81
C LEU A 124 2.70 -3.78 -4.17
N ALA A 125 2.75 -4.12 -5.44
CA ALA A 125 3.06 -5.48 -5.89
C ALA A 125 4.45 -5.93 -5.41
N ILE A 126 5.47 -5.09 -5.58
CA ILE A 126 6.84 -5.36 -5.11
C ILE A 126 6.85 -5.50 -3.59
N LEU A 127 6.21 -4.57 -2.87
CA LEU A 127 6.20 -4.55 -1.41
C LEU A 127 5.52 -5.80 -0.85
N GLN A 128 4.36 -6.20 -1.37
CA GLN A 128 3.65 -7.39 -0.91
C GLN A 128 4.39 -8.69 -1.24
N THR A 129 5.01 -8.77 -2.43
CA THR A 129 5.82 -9.93 -2.82
C THR A 129 7.03 -10.09 -1.90
N ALA A 130 7.60 -8.99 -1.39
CA ALA A 130 8.71 -9.01 -0.43
C ALA A 130 8.23 -9.26 1.01
N ALA A 131 7.20 -8.58 1.46
CA ALA A 131 6.76 -8.55 2.85
C ALA A 131 6.10 -9.87 3.29
N ASN A 132 5.29 -10.49 2.44
CA ASN A 132 4.58 -11.73 2.78
C ASN A 132 5.53 -12.90 3.14
N PRO A 133 6.52 -13.27 2.29
CA PRO A 133 7.49 -14.29 2.65
C PRO A 133 8.40 -13.86 3.82
N TYR A 134 8.76 -12.58 3.88
CA TYR A 134 9.64 -12.09 4.94
C TYR A 134 9.03 -12.28 6.33
N VAL A 135 7.73 -12.07 6.50
CA VAL A 135 7.02 -12.33 7.77
C VAL A 135 7.10 -13.80 8.17
N THR A 136 7.13 -14.74 7.22
CA THR A 136 7.22 -16.18 7.54
C THR A 136 8.59 -16.59 8.03
N ILE A 137 9.67 -15.94 7.55
CA ILE A 137 11.06 -16.32 7.86
C ILE A 137 11.66 -15.53 9.04
N ILE A 138 10.98 -14.51 9.56
CA ILE A 138 11.50 -13.62 10.61
C ILE A 138 11.55 -14.29 12.00
N GLY A 139 10.99 -15.48 12.15
CA GLY A 139 10.95 -16.24 13.41
C GLY A 139 10.57 -17.70 13.18
N PRO A 140 10.32 -18.47 14.25
CA PRO A 140 10.03 -19.91 14.17
C PRO A 140 8.84 -20.20 13.24
N ILE A 141 8.98 -21.23 12.42
CA ILE A 141 7.97 -21.60 11.39
C ILE A 141 6.61 -21.96 12.03
N GLU A 142 6.62 -22.54 13.22
CA GLU A 142 5.43 -22.95 13.97
C GLU A 142 4.51 -21.74 14.30
N SER A 143 5.09 -20.56 14.43
CA SER A 143 4.34 -19.32 14.71
C SER A 143 4.11 -18.44 13.48
N ALA A 144 4.48 -18.90 12.28
CA ALA A 144 4.33 -18.15 11.03
C ALA A 144 2.88 -17.73 10.76
N ALA A 145 1.93 -18.65 10.91
CA ALA A 145 0.50 -18.38 10.73
C ALA A 145 0.00 -17.26 11.64
N ARG A 146 0.41 -17.25 12.91
CA ARG A 146 0.07 -16.20 13.87
C ARG A 146 0.62 -14.82 13.44
N ARG A 147 1.87 -14.77 12.95
CA ARG A 147 2.47 -13.53 12.45
C ARG A 147 1.72 -13.00 11.23
N ILE A 148 1.42 -13.86 10.25
CA ILE A 148 0.65 -13.48 9.07
C ILE A 148 -0.73 -12.93 9.47
N SER A 149 -1.41 -13.59 10.42
CA SER A 149 -2.72 -13.12 10.92
C SER A 149 -2.63 -11.72 11.55
N ILE A 150 -1.60 -11.46 12.36
CA ILE A 150 -1.36 -10.13 12.96
C ILE A 150 -1.14 -9.08 11.85
N MET A 151 -0.35 -9.40 10.83
CA MET A 151 -0.13 -8.50 9.68
C MET A 151 -1.45 -8.24 8.93
N GLY A 152 -2.26 -9.28 8.72
CA GLY A 152 -3.60 -9.17 8.13
C GLY A 152 -4.52 -8.25 8.94
N LEU A 153 -4.49 -8.33 10.28
CA LEU A 153 -5.23 -7.42 11.15
C LEU A 153 -4.76 -5.97 11.00
N CYS A 154 -3.45 -5.71 10.97
CA CYS A 154 -2.90 -4.37 10.73
C CYS A 154 -3.39 -3.78 9.40
N ASN A 155 -3.39 -4.60 8.34
CA ASN A 155 -3.89 -4.20 7.03
C ASN A 155 -5.41 -3.89 7.05
N LYS A 156 -6.23 -4.73 7.70
CA LYS A 156 -7.68 -4.51 7.81
C LYS A 156 -8.01 -3.31 8.68
N PHE A 157 -7.25 -3.08 9.74
CA PHE A 157 -7.41 -1.91 10.59
C PHE A 157 -7.16 -0.61 9.81
N ALA A 158 -6.16 -0.60 8.92
CA ALA A 158 -5.94 0.49 7.98
C ALA A 158 -7.16 0.72 7.07
N GLY A 159 -7.85 -0.36 6.65
CA GLY A 159 -9.07 -0.29 5.86
C GLY A 159 -10.25 0.36 6.59
N ILE A 160 -10.31 0.26 7.91
CA ILE A 160 -11.33 0.96 8.72
C ILE A 160 -10.98 2.44 8.87
N ILE A 161 -9.70 2.75 9.11
CA ILE A 161 -9.24 4.12 9.38
C ILE A 161 -9.23 4.96 8.11
N SER A 162 -8.85 4.39 6.95
CA SER A 162 -8.68 5.16 5.71
C SER A 162 -9.94 5.88 5.24
N PRO A 163 -11.15 5.27 5.22
CA PRO A 163 -12.38 5.98 4.87
C PRO A 163 -12.72 7.08 5.88
N LEU A 164 -12.46 6.85 7.17
CA LEU A 164 -12.75 7.84 8.22
C LEU A 164 -11.88 9.09 8.08
N ILE A 165 -10.57 8.90 7.84
CA ILE A 165 -9.65 10.01 7.59
C ILE A 165 -10.05 10.74 6.30
N PHE A 166 -10.34 10.01 5.23
CA PHE A 166 -10.75 10.60 3.97
C PHE A 166 -12.04 11.42 4.10
N ALA A 167 -13.07 10.85 4.75
CA ALA A 167 -14.33 11.52 5.01
C ALA A 167 -14.13 12.80 5.86
N ALA A 168 -13.33 12.71 6.93
CA ALA A 168 -13.04 13.87 7.77
C ALA A 168 -12.32 14.99 7.04
N LEU A 169 -11.41 14.66 6.10
CA LEU A 169 -10.70 15.66 5.30
C LEU A 169 -11.61 16.30 4.25
N VAL A 170 -12.41 15.49 3.54
CA VAL A 170 -13.29 15.95 2.46
C VAL A 170 -14.44 16.78 3.03
N LEU A 171 -15.12 16.29 4.08
CA LEU A 171 -16.24 16.99 4.70
C LEU A 171 -15.80 18.36 5.28
N ARG A 172 -14.66 18.40 5.99
CA ARG A 172 -14.13 19.69 6.51
C ARG A 172 -13.87 20.72 5.41
N THR A 173 -13.33 20.28 4.28
CA THR A 173 -13.03 21.20 3.17
C THR A 173 -14.32 21.73 2.55
N THR A 174 -15.29 20.83 2.31
CA THR A 174 -16.59 21.20 1.72
C THR A 174 -17.41 22.11 2.66
N ASP A 175 -17.43 21.84 3.96
CA ASP A 175 -18.12 22.67 4.94
C ASP A 175 -17.51 24.08 5.01
N ASN A 176 -16.18 24.20 5.00
CA ASN A 176 -15.50 25.50 5.01
C ASN A 176 -15.78 26.32 3.75
N GLU A 177 -15.83 25.69 2.59
CA GLU A 177 -16.20 26.36 1.33
C GLU A 177 -17.67 26.80 1.33
N LEU A 178 -18.56 25.98 1.83
CA LEU A 178 -19.99 26.28 1.95
C LEU A 178 -20.24 27.46 2.92
N PHE A 179 -19.59 27.45 4.09
CA PHE A 179 -19.66 28.58 5.04
C PHE A 179 -19.08 29.89 4.47
N ALA A 180 -17.98 29.80 3.71
CA ALA A 180 -17.39 30.95 3.04
C ALA A 180 -18.36 31.55 1.99
N GLN A 181 -19.03 30.71 1.20
CA GLN A 181 -20.03 31.15 0.21
C GLN A 181 -21.28 31.77 0.88
N LEU A 182 -21.76 31.19 1.99
CA LEU A 182 -22.88 31.71 2.74
C LEU A 182 -22.57 33.08 3.32
N ASN A 183 -21.37 33.30 3.86
CA ASN A 183 -20.95 34.58 4.42
C ASN A 183 -20.69 35.65 3.35
N GLN A 184 -20.46 35.32 2.09
CA GLN A 184 -20.32 36.26 0.99
C GLN A 184 -21.68 36.72 0.42
N ASN A 185 -22.75 35.96 0.68
CA ASN A 185 -24.10 36.22 0.18
C ASN A 185 -25.00 36.92 1.23
N LEU A 186 -24.48 37.19 2.43
CA LEU A 186 -25.11 37.99 3.50
C LEU A 186 -24.53 39.39 3.56
#